data_5655f7c76c9ee3a8b4c8cec66992c47b
#
_entry.id   5655f7c76c9ee3a8b4c8cec66992c47b
#
_cell.length_a   1.000
_cell.length_b   1.000
_cell.length_c   1.000
_cell.angle_alpha   90.00
_cell.angle_beta   90.00
_cell.angle_gamma   90.00
#
_symmetry.space_group_name_H-M   'P 1'
#
loop_
_entity.id
_entity.type
_entity.pdbx_description
1 polymer ?
#
loop_
_entity_poly.entity_id
_entity_poly.type
_entity_poly.pdbx_seq_one_letter_code
_entity_poly.pdbx_strand_id
1 'polypeptide(L)'
;MLKDMTLGQYFPGDTVVHRLDPRTKLILVIVYIVALFTAKWFVSYALMLGSLLAVIFLSKIDLKVILRSLKPLLLIIVLTGILNLFYTEGTPLVSFWIFTITIEGLVAAVLMVLRIGMLISGTFMLTYTTSPIALTDGLEALMSPLKKIHVPVHELSMMMCIALRFIPTLIEETDKIMSAQKARGADFETGSLISRAKALIPILVPLFISSFRRADELAVAMECRCYHGGEGRTRMKQLRYQRIDLAAYLLGAVILAATVILRNFGL
;
A
#
# COMPACT_ATOMS: atom_id res chain seq x y z
N MET A 1 -12.65 13.77 12.71
CA MET A 1 -11.49 13.68 11.79
C MET A 1 -10.64 12.41 11.95
N LEU A 2 -10.36 11.90 13.16
CA LEU A 2 -9.59 10.64 13.32
C LEU A 2 -10.40 9.36 13.06
N LYS A 3 -11.73 9.41 13.15
CA LYS A 3 -12.62 8.26 12.91
C LYS A 3 -12.69 7.77 11.46
N ASP A 4 -12.28 8.61 10.51
CA ASP A 4 -12.27 8.28 9.07
C ASP A 4 -10.94 7.66 8.61
N MET A 5 -9.94 7.57 9.50
CA MET A 5 -8.72 6.82 9.25
C MET A 5 -8.98 5.33 9.46
N THR A 6 -9.53 4.67 8.46
CA THR A 6 -9.60 3.22 8.42
C THR A 6 -8.19 2.66 8.28
N LEU A 7 -7.58 2.34 9.42
CA LEU A 7 -6.31 1.64 9.50
C LEU A 7 -6.44 0.27 8.84
N GLY A 8 -5.89 0.16 7.63
CA GLY A 8 -5.93 -1.03 6.82
C GLY A 8 -7.32 -1.27 6.23
N GLN A 9 -7.55 -0.83 5.00
CA GLN A 9 -8.77 -1.12 4.23
C GLN A 9 -8.79 -2.61 3.82
N TYR A 10 -8.53 -3.50 4.79
CA TYR A 10 -8.60 -4.93 4.56
C TYR A 10 -10.06 -5.38 4.56
N PHE A 11 -10.47 -6.01 3.48
CA PHE A 11 -11.79 -6.64 3.36
C PHE A 11 -11.63 -8.14 3.63
N PRO A 12 -12.12 -8.66 4.77
CA PRO A 12 -12.07 -10.08 5.05
C PRO A 12 -12.90 -10.84 4.01
N GLY A 13 -12.31 -11.86 3.41
CA GLY A 13 -12.96 -12.70 2.39
C GLY A 13 -12.24 -14.04 2.24
N ASP A 14 -12.98 -15.04 1.73
CA ASP A 14 -12.50 -16.42 1.55
C ASP A 14 -12.26 -16.77 0.08
N THR A 15 -11.86 -15.80 -0.74
CA THR A 15 -11.60 -16.04 -2.15
C THR A 15 -10.21 -16.63 -2.38
N VAL A 16 -9.97 -17.15 -3.58
CA VAL A 16 -8.66 -17.69 -3.99
C VAL A 16 -7.54 -16.67 -3.74
N VAL A 17 -7.79 -15.39 -4.07
CA VAL A 17 -6.81 -14.30 -3.87
C VAL A 17 -6.54 -14.05 -2.38
N HIS A 18 -7.56 -14.14 -1.50
CA HIS A 18 -7.36 -13.97 -0.06
C HIS A 18 -6.54 -15.11 0.56
N ARG A 19 -6.69 -16.35 0.05
CA ARG A 19 -5.99 -17.54 0.55
C ARG A 19 -4.53 -17.65 0.13
N LEU A 20 -4.07 -16.85 -0.83
CA LEU A 20 -2.66 -16.80 -1.23
C LEU A 20 -1.76 -16.37 -0.06
N ASP A 21 -0.57 -16.98 -0.01
CA ASP A 21 0.46 -16.60 0.97
C ASP A 21 0.84 -15.11 0.82
N PRO A 22 0.95 -14.33 1.91
CA PRO A 22 1.33 -12.92 1.85
C PRO A 22 2.65 -12.66 1.12
N ARG A 23 3.61 -13.59 1.19
CA ARG A 23 4.88 -13.52 0.45
C ARG A 23 4.66 -13.57 -1.06
N THR A 24 3.78 -14.48 -1.49
CA THR A 24 3.41 -14.61 -2.90
C THR A 24 2.77 -13.34 -3.43
N LYS A 25 1.84 -12.76 -2.68
CA LYS A 25 1.18 -11.51 -3.06
C LYS A 25 2.17 -10.34 -3.17
N LEU A 26 3.08 -10.19 -2.21
CA LEU A 26 4.13 -9.16 -2.25
C LEU A 26 5.00 -9.28 -3.49
N ILE A 27 5.48 -10.50 -3.80
CA ILE A 27 6.30 -10.73 -4.99
C ILE A 27 5.50 -10.49 -6.27
N LEU A 28 4.25 -10.97 -6.34
CA LEU A 28 3.40 -10.76 -7.52
C LEU A 28 3.09 -9.29 -7.78
N VAL A 29 2.89 -8.48 -6.74
CA VAL A 29 2.72 -7.03 -6.93
C VAL A 29 3.99 -6.39 -7.48
N ILE A 30 5.17 -6.78 -7.00
CA ILE A 30 6.45 -6.29 -7.55
C ILE A 30 6.58 -6.73 -9.03
N VAL A 31 6.31 -7.99 -9.34
CA VAL A 31 6.34 -8.52 -10.72
C VAL A 31 5.34 -7.75 -11.60
N TYR A 32 4.14 -7.48 -11.10
CA TYR A 32 3.13 -6.69 -11.80
C TYR A 32 3.60 -5.26 -12.08
N ILE A 33 4.21 -4.60 -11.11
CA ILE A 33 4.79 -3.25 -11.26
C ILE A 33 5.87 -3.29 -12.34
N VAL A 34 6.81 -4.23 -12.29
CA VAL A 34 7.88 -4.37 -13.29
C VAL A 34 7.30 -4.64 -14.67
N ALA A 35 6.30 -5.53 -14.79
CA ALA A 35 5.63 -5.83 -16.05
C ALA A 35 4.95 -4.58 -16.63
N LEU A 36 4.32 -3.76 -15.80
CA LEU A 36 3.65 -2.53 -16.22
C LEU A 36 4.62 -1.46 -16.71
N PHE A 37 5.81 -1.35 -16.10
CA PHE A 37 6.87 -0.45 -16.57
C PHE A 37 7.54 -0.93 -17.85
N THR A 38 7.54 -2.23 -18.12
CA THR A 38 8.06 -2.78 -19.38
C THR A 38 7.07 -2.66 -20.53
N ALA A 39 5.77 -2.51 -20.25
CA ALA A 39 4.73 -2.35 -21.25
C ALA A 39 4.89 -1.03 -22.01
N LYS A 40 4.90 -1.07 -23.34
CA LYS A 40 5.03 0.10 -24.23
C LYS A 40 3.83 0.30 -25.14
N TRP A 41 3.19 -0.78 -25.59
CA TRP A 41 2.16 -0.79 -26.64
C TRP A 41 0.77 -1.12 -26.10
N PHE A 42 -0.26 -0.74 -26.83
CA PHE A 42 -1.65 -0.96 -26.42
C PHE A 42 -1.99 -2.41 -26.07
N VAL A 43 -1.43 -3.36 -26.81
CA VAL A 43 -1.66 -4.79 -26.56
C VAL A 43 -1.12 -5.21 -25.19
N SER A 44 0.09 -4.74 -24.84
CA SER A 44 0.69 -4.99 -23.53
C SER A 44 -0.17 -4.38 -22.40
N TYR A 45 -0.70 -3.17 -22.59
CA TYR A 45 -1.61 -2.54 -21.63
C TYR A 45 -2.95 -3.28 -21.51
N ALA A 46 -3.50 -3.78 -22.62
CA ALA A 46 -4.72 -4.56 -22.61
C ALA A 46 -4.55 -5.88 -21.84
N LEU A 47 -3.41 -6.56 -22.00
CA LEU A 47 -3.06 -7.76 -21.24
C LEU A 47 -2.93 -7.46 -19.75
N MET A 48 -2.25 -6.39 -19.39
CA MET A 48 -2.09 -5.97 -18.00
C MET A 48 -3.42 -5.56 -17.35
N LEU A 49 -4.28 -4.86 -18.09
CA LEU A 49 -5.63 -4.51 -17.64
C LEU A 49 -6.50 -5.76 -17.47
N GLY A 50 -6.44 -6.69 -18.41
CA GLY A 50 -7.14 -7.97 -18.33
C GLY A 50 -6.72 -8.78 -17.11
N SER A 51 -5.41 -8.85 -16.80
CA SER A 51 -4.90 -9.53 -15.61
C SER A 51 -5.37 -8.86 -14.31
N LEU A 52 -5.38 -7.52 -14.25
CA LEU A 52 -5.88 -6.76 -13.11
C LEU A 52 -7.38 -7.02 -12.89
N LEU A 53 -8.18 -6.94 -13.95
CA LEU A 53 -9.61 -7.22 -13.89
C LEU A 53 -9.88 -8.66 -13.44
N ALA A 54 -9.12 -9.64 -13.94
CA ALA A 54 -9.23 -11.02 -13.49
C ALA A 54 -8.98 -11.16 -11.98
N VAL A 55 -7.95 -10.51 -11.44
CA VAL A 55 -7.67 -10.50 -9.99
C VAL A 55 -8.80 -9.84 -9.21
N ILE A 56 -9.34 -8.71 -9.70
CA ILE A 56 -10.47 -8.02 -9.09
C ILE A 56 -11.71 -8.93 -9.02
N PHE A 57 -12.07 -9.58 -10.13
CA PHE A 57 -13.20 -10.51 -10.17
C PHE A 57 -13.00 -11.71 -9.25
N LEU A 58 -11.80 -12.30 -9.25
CA LEU A 58 -11.46 -13.43 -8.38
C LEU A 58 -11.46 -13.05 -6.90
N SER A 59 -11.16 -11.80 -6.55
CA SER A 59 -11.19 -11.32 -5.18
C SER A 59 -12.59 -10.99 -4.66
N LYS A 60 -13.60 -10.87 -5.57
CA LYS A 60 -14.97 -10.44 -5.27
C LYS A 60 -15.05 -9.07 -4.58
N ILE A 61 -14.08 -8.20 -4.84
CA ILE A 61 -14.08 -6.83 -4.35
C ILE A 61 -14.86 -5.95 -5.35
N ASP A 62 -15.75 -5.12 -4.84
CA ASP A 62 -16.53 -4.21 -5.67
C ASP A 62 -15.62 -3.22 -6.42
N LEU A 63 -15.79 -3.14 -7.73
CA LEU A 63 -15.08 -2.19 -8.59
C LEU A 63 -15.28 -0.74 -8.11
N LYS A 64 -16.46 -0.44 -7.52
CA LYS A 64 -16.76 0.87 -6.95
C LYS A 64 -15.80 1.28 -5.84
N VAL A 65 -15.32 0.32 -5.03
CA VAL A 65 -14.35 0.58 -3.95
C VAL A 65 -13.02 1.00 -4.56
N ILE A 66 -12.57 0.29 -5.59
CA ILE A 66 -11.30 0.58 -6.28
C ILE A 66 -11.36 1.96 -6.95
N LEU A 67 -12.45 2.27 -7.66
CA LEU A 67 -12.66 3.57 -8.29
C LEU A 67 -12.74 4.71 -7.26
N ARG A 68 -13.37 4.46 -6.10
CA ARG A 68 -13.40 5.45 -5.00
C ARG A 68 -12.01 5.72 -4.44
N SER A 69 -11.15 4.72 -4.39
CA SER A 69 -9.77 4.86 -3.91
C SER A 69 -8.86 5.62 -4.88
N LEU A 70 -9.21 5.64 -6.18
CA LEU A 70 -8.52 6.47 -7.17
C LEU A 70 -8.91 7.97 -7.05
N LYS A 71 -10.09 8.27 -6.47
CA LYS A 71 -10.62 9.64 -6.40
C LYS A 71 -9.65 10.66 -5.78
N PRO A 72 -8.99 10.43 -4.62
CA PRO A 72 -8.05 11.38 -4.04
C PRO A 72 -6.80 11.60 -4.90
N LEU A 73 -6.45 10.64 -5.77
CA LEU A 73 -5.28 10.67 -6.64
C LEU A 73 -5.62 11.20 -8.04
N LEU A 74 -6.92 11.41 -8.32
CA LEU A 74 -7.40 11.86 -9.63
C LEU A 74 -6.74 13.16 -10.07
N LEU A 75 -6.50 14.08 -9.15
CA LEU A 75 -5.80 15.34 -9.44
C LEU A 75 -4.39 15.08 -10.00
N ILE A 76 -3.62 14.18 -9.39
CA ILE A 76 -2.27 13.83 -9.84
C ILE A 76 -2.33 13.12 -11.20
N ILE A 77 -3.29 12.20 -11.36
CA ILE A 77 -3.49 11.45 -12.61
C ILE A 77 -3.81 12.40 -13.77
N VAL A 78 -4.75 13.32 -13.56
CA VAL A 78 -5.15 14.32 -14.58
C VAL A 78 -3.99 15.28 -14.87
N LEU A 79 -3.31 15.79 -13.84
CA LEU A 79 -2.17 16.69 -14.03
C LEU A 79 -1.06 16.02 -14.85
N THR A 80 -0.73 14.77 -14.55
CA THR A 80 0.28 14.00 -15.29
C THR A 80 -0.16 13.77 -16.75
N GLY A 81 -1.45 13.47 -16.97
CA GLY A 81 -2.00 13.36 -18.32
C GLY A 81 -1.88 14.66 -19.11
N ILE A 82 -2.23 15.78 -18.50
CA ILE A 82 -2.13 17.12 -19.11
C ILE A 82 -0.65 17.44 -19.44
N LEU A 83 0.27 17.18 -18.51
CA LEU A 83 1.69 17.43 -18.78
C LEU A 83 2.20 16.60 -19.96
N ASN A 84 1.87 15.32 -20.03
CA ASN A 84 2.28 14.48 -21.17
C ASN A 84 1.66 14.96 -22.50
N LEU A 85 0.41 15.48 -22.46
CA LEU A 85 -0.28 15.98 -23.65
C LEU A 85 0.46 17.17 -24.30
N PHE A 86 1.02 18.06 -23.47
CA PHE A 86 1.67 19.29 -23.94
C PHE A 86 3.19 19.20 -24.11
N TYR A 87 3.86 18.30 -23.35
CA TYR A 87 5.31 18.19 -23.35
C TYR A 87 5.85 17.14 -24.33
N THR A 88 4.99 16.28 -24.91
CA THR A 88 5.45 15.25 -25.84
C THR A 88 5.58 15.83 -27.24
N GLU A 89 6.78 15.82 -27.77
CA GLU A 89 7.07 16.21 -29.14
C GLU A 89 6.54 15.18 -30.16
N GLY A 90 5.99 15.64 -31.28
CA GLY A 90 5.46 14.79 -32.34
C GLY A 90 4.74 15.55 -33.43
N THR A 91 3.91 14.87 -34.24
CA THR A 91 3.13 15.46 -35.30
C THR A 91 2.03 16.38 -34.75
N PRO A 92 2.04 17.69 -35.05
CA PRO A 92 1.09 18.63 -34.47
C PRO A 92 -0.32 18.41 -35.04
N LEU A 93 -1.28 18.11 -34.15
CA LEU A 93 -2.72 18.06 -34.47
C LEU A 93 -3.34 19.45 -34.43
N VAL A 94 -3.02 20.22 -33.39
CA VAL A 94 -3.48 21.59 -33.20
C VAL A 94 -2.35 22.36 -32.54
N SER A 95 -1.92 23.46 -33.19
CA SER A 95 -0.95 24.39 -32.63
C SER A 95 -1.67 25.68 -32.24
N PHE A 96 -1.66 25.99 -30.94
CA PHE A 96 -2.19 27.22 -30.39
C PHE A 96 -1.09 27.95 -29.63
N TRP A 97 -0.46 28.88 -30.31
CA TRP A 97 0.62 29.78 -29.85
C TRP A 97 1.80 29.03 -29.17
N ILE A 98 1.74 28.73 -27.86
CA ILE A 98 2.82 28.06 -27.12
C ILE A 98 2.50 26.56 -26.91
N PHE A 99 1.24 26.15 -27.00
CA PHE A 99 0.79 24.78 -26.74
C PHE A 99 0.53 24.05 -28.07
N THR A 100 1.31 22.98 -28.30
CA THR A 100 1.10 22.10 -29.44
C THR A 100 0.58 20.73 -28.90
N ILE A 101 -0.63 20.37 -29.30
CA ILE A 101 -1.18 19.06 -29.06
C ILE A 101 -0.73 18.14 -30.17
N THR A 102 0.02 17.09 -29.87
CA THR A 102 0.51 16.10 -30.82
C THR A 102 -0.26 14.79 -30.69
N ILE A 103 -0.34 14.00 -31.79
CA ILE A 103 -0.97 12.66 -31.73
C ILE A 103 -0.24 11.77 -30.74
N GLU A 104 1.08 11.81 -30.81
CA GLU A 104 1.97 11.05 -29.90
C GLU A 104 1.76 11.47 -28.44
N GLY A 105 1.58 12.77 -28.19
CA GLY A 105 1.26 13.31 -26.87
C GLY A 105 -0.08 12.82 -26.33
N LEU A 106 -1.10 12.75 -27.20
CA LEU A 106 -2.41 12.21 -26.80
C LEU A 106 -2.32 10.73 -26.41
N VAL A 107 -1.64 9.92 -27.22
CA VAL A 107 -1.41 8.50 -26.95
C VAL A 107 -0.61 8.33 -25.66
N ALA A 108 0.48 9.09 -25.50
CA ALA A 108 1.30 9.03 -24.29
C ALA A 108 0.51 9.43 -23.04
N ALA A 109 -0.33 10.47 -23.11
CA ALA A 109 -1.18 10.90 -22.01
C ALA A 109 -2.17 9.81 -21.60
N VAL A 110 -2.87 9.18 -22.56
CA VAL A 110 -3.82 8.08 -22.28
C VAL A 110 -3.10 6.88 -21.66
N LEU A 111 -1.97 6.45 -22.23
CA LEU A 111 -1.20 5.32 -21.72
C LEU A 111 -0.64 5.61 -20.31
N MET A 112 -0.22 6.85 -20.04
CA MET A 112 0.28 7.25 -18.73
C MET A 112 -0.82 7.27 -17.67
N VAL A 113 -1.99 7.80 -18.00
CA VAL A 113 -3.19 7.77 -17.13
C VAL A 113 -3.58 6.32 -16.80
N LEU A 114 -3.63 5.45 -17.80
CA LEU A 114 -3.92 4.03 -17.63
C LEU A 114 -2.85 3.35 -16.76
N ARG A 115 -1.56 3.63 -17.01
CA ARG A 115 -0.44 3.08 -16.22
C ARG A 115 -0.58 3.42 -14.75
N ILE A 116 -0.76 4.71 -14.42
CA ILE A 116 -0.89 5.15 -13.04
C ILE A 116 -2.13 4.53 -12.39
N GLY A 117 -3.28 4.54 -13.08
CA GLY A 117 -4.51 3.92 -12.59
C GLY A 117 -4.36 2.42 -12.29
N MET A 118 -3.70 1.68 -13.18
CA MET A 118 -3.42 0.25 -12.98
C MET A 118 -2.42 -0.01 -11.87
N LEU A 119 -1.34 0.80 -11.75
CA LEU A 119 -0.37 0.71 -10.65
C LEU A 119 -1.05 0.85 -9.30
N ILE A 120 -1.83 1.91 -9.15
CA ILE A 120 -2.53 2.21 -7.90
C ILE A 120 -3.54 1.10 -7.58
N SER A 121 -4.34 0.69 -8.56
CA SER A 121 -5.33 -0.37 -8.38
C SER A 121 -4.68 -1.71 -8.00
N GLY A 122 -3.58 -2.08 -8.64
CA GLY A 122 -2.83 -3.30 -8.32
C GLY A 122 -2.26 -3.29 -6.90
N THR A 123 -1.73 -2.14 -6.46
CA THR A 123 -1.22 -1.98 -5.09
C THR A 123 -2.36 -2.02 -4.05
N PHE A 124 -3.50 -1.40 -4.34
CA PHE A 124 -4.67 -1.46 -3.47
C PHE A 124 -5.22 -2.88 -3.33
N MET A 125 -5.15 -3.71 -4.40
CA MET A 125 -5.57 -5.12 -4.31
C MET A 125 -4.77 -5.89 -3.25
N LEU A 126 -3.47 -5.62 -3.09
CA LEU A 126 -2.66 -6.20 -2.01
C LEU A 126 -3.21 -5.81 -0.64
N THR A 127 -3.48 -4.50 -0.44
CA THR A 127 -3.96 -3.97 0.85
C THR A 127 -5.37 -4.48 1.18
N TYR A 128 -6.25 -4.60 0.18
CA TYR A 128 -7.61 -5.07 0.39
C TYR A 128 -7.70 -6.57 0.67
N THR A 129 -6.78 -7.37 0.13
CA THR A 129 -6.80 -8.83 0.26
C THR A 129 -5.87 -9.38 1.34
N THR A 130 -5.08 -8.52 2.00
CA THR A 130 -4.08 -8.97 2.99
C THR A 130 -4.15 -8.08 4.23
N SER A 131 -4.30 -8.70 5.41
CA SER A 131 -4.29 -7.94 6.66
C SER A 131 -2.90 -7.34 6.93
N PRO A 132 -2.81 -6.16 7.60
CA PRO A 132 -1.53 -5.53 7.91
C PRO A 132 -0.57 -6.44 8.68
N ILE A 133 -1.09 -7.26 9.61
CA ILE A 133 -0.28 -8.22 10.38
C ILE A 133 0.25 -9.33 9.47
N ALA A 134 -0.58 -9.86 8.56
CA ALA A 134 -0.12 -10.88 7.62
C ALA A 134 0.92 -10.30 6.62
N LEU A 135 0.78 -9.02 6.27
CA LEU A 135 1.75 -8.33 5.42
C LEU A 135 3.12 -8.21 6.11
N THR A 136 3.15 -7.87 7.42
CA THR A 136 4.40 -7.82 8.20
C THR A 136 5.05 -9.19 8.34
N ASP A 137 4.26 -10.25 8.55
CA ASP A 137 4.76 -11.63 8.58
C ASP A 137 5.37 -12.05 7.22
N GLY A 138 4.71 -11.69 6.13
CA GLY A 138 5.21 -11.92 4.77
C GLY A 138 6.52 -11.17 4.51
N LEU A 139 6.58 -9.90 4.90
CA LEU A 139 7.77 -9.06 4.76
C LEU A 139 8.95 -9.62 5.56
N GLU A 140 8.73 -10.02 6.83
CA GLU A 140 9.77 -10.66 7.66
C GLU A 140 10.33 -11.91 7.00
N ALA A 141 9.45 -12.75 6.44
CA ALA A 141 9.89 -13.96 5.77
C ALA A 141 10.70 -13.67 4.50
N LEU A 142 10.33 -12.65 3.72
CA LEU A 142 11.08 -12.21 2.53
C LEU A 142 12.40 -11.54 2.90
N MET A 143 12.45 -10.80 4.01
CA MET A 143 13.66 -10.17 4.51
C MET A 143 14.57 -11.13 5.28
N SER A 144 14.17 -12.39 5.49
CA SER A 144 14.96 -13.38 6.22
C SER A 144 16.40 -13.57 5.70
N PRO A 145 16.71 -13.49 4.38
CA PRO A 145 18.10 -13.54 3.89
C PRO A 145 18.98 -12.41 4.41
N LEU A 146 18.39 -11.24 4.77
CA LEU A 146 19.12 -10.08 5.30
C LEU A 146 19.66 -10.34 6.72
N LYS A 147 19.19 -11.36 7.43
CA LYS A 147 19.79 -11.80 8.69
C LYS A 147 21.28 -12.15 8.54
N LYS A 148 21.69 -12.61 7.35
CA LYS A 148 23.10 -12.92 7.05
C LYS A 148 24.01 -11.67 7.07
N ILE A 149 23.44 -10.50 6.88
CA ILE A 149 24.15 -9.19 6.93
C ILE A 149 23.87 -8.48 8.27
N HIS A 150 23.55 -9.22 9.32
CA HIS A 150 23.28 -8.73 10.68
C HIS A 150 22.13 -7.74 10.80
N VAL A 151 21.17 -7.73 9.87
CA VAL A 151 19.94 -6.94 10.01
C VAL A 151 19.00 -7.63 10.99
N PRO A 152 18.52 -6.94 12.05
CA PRO A 152 17.63 -7.51 13.07
C PRO A 152 16.17 -7.61 12.54
N VAL A 153 15.97 -8.47 11.52
CA VAL A 153 14.70 -8.60 10.79
C VAL A 153 13.54 -9.00 11.70
N HIS A 154 13.82 -9.88 12.67
CA HIS A 154 12.79 -10.34 13.61
C HIS A 154 12.33 -9.22 14.54
N GLU A 155 13.26 -8.47 15.07
CA GLU A 155 13.01 -7.35 15.97
C GLU A 155 12.22 -6.24 15.24
N LEU A 156 12.59 -5.93 14.00
CA LEU A 156 11.87 -4.97 13.15
C LEU A 156 10.42 -5.42 12.89
N SER A 157 10.24 -6.69 12.55
CA SER A 157 8.90 -7.25 12.34
C SER A 157 8.05 -7.20 13.61
N MET A 158 8.65 -7.57 14.76
CA MET A 158 7.99 -7.52 16.04
C MET A 158 7.59 -6.08 16.42
N MET A 159 8.48 -5.09 16.22
CA MET A 159 8.16 -3.68 16.44
C MET A 159 6.98 -3.22 15.56
N MET A 160 6.97 -3.61 14.27
CA MET A 160 5.83 -3.32 13.38
C MET A 160 4.52 -3.95 13.87
N CYS A 161 4.55 -5.21 14.29
CA CYS A 161 3.36 -5.90 14.82
C CYS A 161 2.83 -5.23 16.09
N ILE A 162 3.74 -4.84 17.03
CA ILE A 162 3.39 -4.13 18.26
C ILE A 162 2.79 -2.76 17.91
N ALA A 163 3.43 -2.01 16.99
CA ALA A 163 2.93 -0.71 16.55
C ALA A 163 1.52 -0.83 15.95
N LEU A 164 1.30 -1.76 15.01
CA LEU A 164 0.00 -1.98 14.38
C LEU A 164 -1.08 -2.35 15.40
N ARG A 165 -0.73 -3.07 16.47
CA ARG A 165 -1.65 -3.41 17.56
C ARG A 165 -1.98 -2.21 18.43
N PHE A 166 -1.02 -1.32 18.68
CA PHE A 166 -1.22 -0.16 19.56
C PHE A 166 -1.89 1.03 18.85
N ILE A 167 -1.79 1.15 17.54
CA ILE A 167 -2.40 2.27 16.80
C ILE A 167 -3.90 2.46 17.12
N PRO A 168 -4.78 1.44 17.06
CA PRO A 168 -6.19 1.61 17.43
C PRO A 168 -6.37 2.15 18.85
N THR A 169 -5.61 1.60 19.79
CA THR A 169 -5.67 2.00 21.20
C THR A 169 -5.21 3.45 21.41
N LEU A 170 -4.14 3.86 20.70
CA LEU A 170 -3.64 5.24 20.76
C LEU A 170 -4.63 6.22 20.13
N ILE A 171 -5.36 5.84 19.09
CA ILE A 171 -6.42 6.67 18.50
C ILE A 171 -7.54 6.87 19.50
N GLU A 172 -8.02 5.81 20.15
CA GLU A 172 -9.06 5.91 21.19
C GLU A 172 -8.62 6.79 22.37
N GLU A 173 -7.36 6.65 22.79
CA GLU A 173 -6.79 7.44 23.87
C GLU A 173 -6.65 8.92 23.46
N THR A 174 -6.22 9.19 22.23
CA THR A 174 -6.16 10.53 21.66
C THR A 174 -7.54 11.19 21.66
N ASP A 175 -8.59 10.46 21.25
CA ASP A 175 -9.96 10.96 21.26
C ASP A 175 -10.45 11.30 22.68
N LYS A 176 -10.10 10.46 23.68
CA LYS A 176 -10.42 10.70 25.10
C LYS A 176 -9.71 11.96 25.64
N ILE A 177 -8.39 12.07 25.39
CA ILE A 177 -7.60 13.23 25.82
C ILE A 177 -8.11 14.50 25.13
N MET A 178 -8.38 14.44 23.82
CA MET A 178 -8.90 15.57 23.07
C MET A 178 -10.26 16.03 23.61
N SER A 179 -11.16 15.10 23.92
CA SER A 179 -12.47 15.42 24.51
C SER A 179 -12.34 16.07 25.89
N ALA A 180 -11.41 15.57 26.72
CA ALA A 180 -11.14 16.15 28.03
C ALA A 180 -10.54 17.56 27.92
N GLN A 181 -9.64 17.81 26.97
CA GLN A 181 -9.06 19.14 26.75
C GLN A 181 -10.07 20.12 26.15
N LYS A 182 -10.96 19.68 25.26
CA LYS A 182 -12.09 20.50 24.77
C LYS A 182 -13.01 20.92 25.93
N ALA A 183 -13.32 20.04 26.87
CA ALA A 183 -14.10 20.36 28.07
C ALA A 183 -13.41 21.36 28.99
N ARG A 184 -12.07 21.45 28.93
CA ARG A 184 -11.26 22.48 29.66
C ARG A 184 -11.12 23.79 28.89
N GLY A 185 -11.81 23.94 27.73
CA GLY A 185 -11.79 25.14 26.91
C GLY A 185 -10.66 25.21 25.88
N ALA A 186 -9.97 24.10 25.61
CA ALA A 186 -8.96 24.07 24.55
C ALA A 186 -9.63 24.14 23.18
N ASP A 187 -9.16 25.05 22.33
CA ASP A 187 -9.62 25.19 20.95
C ASP A 187 -8.53 24.71 19.98
N PHE A 188 -8.88 23.71 19.17
CA PHE A 188 -7.99 23.07 18.19
C PHE A 188 -8.29 23.52 16.75
N GLU A 189 -9.36 24.30 16.54
CA GLU A 189 -9.89 24.59 15.20
C GLU A 189 -9.67 26.04 14.78
N THR A 190 -9.65 26.96 15.73
CA THR A 190 -9.49 28.40 15.45
C THR A 190 -8.07 28.91 15.72
N GLY A 191 -7.72 30.06 15.13
CA GLY A 191 -6.43 30.68 15.32
C GLY A 191 -5.38 30.44 14.24
N SER A 192 -4.18 30.99 14.43
CA SER A 192 -3.04 30.83 13.53
C SER A 192 -2.47 29.40 13.55
N LEU A 193 -1.72 29.02 12.53
CA LEU A 193 -1.06 27.69 12.46
C LEU A 193 -0.20 27.40 13.69
N ILE A 194 0.51 28.43 14.20
CA ILE A 194 1.35 28.31 15.40
C ILE A 194 0.50 28.11 16.67
N SER A 195 -0.64 28.81 16.77
CA SER A 195 -1.59 28.63 17.88
C SER A 195 -2.16 27.22 17.90
N ARG A 196 -2.58 26.70 16.74
CA ARG A 196 -3.08 25.31 16.59
C ARG A 196 -2.01 24.28 16.95
N ALA A 197 -0.76 24.49 16.54
CA ALA A 197 0.35 23.62 16.90
C ALA A 197 0.61 23.59 18.40
N LYS A 198 0.57 24.76 19.07
CA LYS A 198 0.69 24.85 20.53
C LYS A 198 -0.48 24.17 21.26
N ALA A 199 -1.69 24.25 20.72
CA ALA A 199 -2.87 23.59 21.28
C ALA A 199 -2.75 22.05 21.27
N LEU A 200 -1.92 21.46 20.40
CA LEU A 200 -1.67 20.01 20.37
C LEU A 200 -0.76 19.53 21.50
N ILE A 201 0.07 20.39 22.10
CA ILE A 201 1.01 20.01 23.18
C ILE A 201 0.30 19.34 24.36
N PRO A 202 -0.83 19.87 24.89
CA PRO A 202 -1.59 19.23 25.97
C PRO A 202 -2.19 17.87 25.62
N ILE A 203 -2.22 17.49 24.34
CA ILE A 203 -2.62 16.15 23.87
C ILE A 203 -1.38 15.26 23.77
N LEU A 204 -0.29 15.77 23.20
CA LEU A 204 0.93 14.99 22.94
C LEU A 204 1.60 14.54 24.23
N VAL A 205 1.74 15.40 25.23
CA VAL A 205 2.45 15.06 26.47
C VAL A 205 1.80 13.91 27.23
N PRO A 206 0.48 13.90 27.52
CA PRO A 206 -0.17 12.76 28.15
C PRO A 206 -0.10 11.48 27.28
N LEU A 207 -0.23 11.62 25.97
CA LEU A 207 -0.16 10.50 25.05
C LEU A 207 1.24 9.83 25.07
N PHE A 208 2.32 10.63 25.11
CA PHE A 208 3.68 10.12 25.27
C PHE A 208 3.86 9.37 26.59
N ILE A 209 3.43 9.98 27.70
CA ILE A 209 3.55 9.35 29.04
C ILE A 209 2.81 7.99 29.06
N SER A 210 1.59 7.96 28.53
CA SER A 210 0.81 6.74 28.44
C SER A 210 1.48 5.69 27.54
N SER A 211 2.04 6.11 26.39
CA SER A 211 2.73 5.21 25.47
C SER A 211 3.96 4.57 26.12
N PHE A 212 4.78 5.35 26.84
CA PHE A 212 5.93 4.80 27.56
C PHE A 212 5.52 3.83 28.67
N ARG A 213 4.49 4.18 29.46
CA ARG A 213 3.97 3.27 30.49
C ARG A 213 3.52 1.93 29.90
N ARG A 214 2.82 1.95 28.77
CA ARG A 214 2.42 0.73 28.04
C ARG A 214 3.61 -0.06 27.51
N ALA A 215 4.65 0.64 27.03
CA ALA A 215 5.87 -0.01 26.58
C ALA A 215 6.56 -0.75 27.74
N ASP A 216 6.67 -0.10 28.91
CA ASP A 216 7.23 -0.71 30.12
C ASP A 216 6.40 -1.92 30.59
N GLU A 217 5.07 -1.79 30.66
CA GLU A 217 4.17 -2.89 31.01
C GLU A 217 4.32 -4.07 30.03
N LEU A 218 4.44 -3.79 28.73
CA LEU A 218 4.65 -4.83 27.72
C LEU A 218 6.03 -5.48 27.87
N ALA A 219 7.08 -4.70 28.13
CA ALA A 219 8.43 -5.21 28.34
C ALA A 219 8.46 -6.19 29.53
N VAL A 220 7.92 -5.77 30.68
CA VAL A 220 7.81 -6.62 31.88
C VAL A 220 6.99 -7.90 31.58
N ALA A 221 5.88 -7.78 30.88
CA ALA A 221 5.07 -8.94 30.49
C ALA A 221 5.80 -9.90 29.53
N MET A 222 6.67 -9.39 28.68
CA MET A 222 7.53 -10.20 27.80
C MET A 222 8.64 -10.90 28.58
N GLU A 223 9.30 -10.21 29.51
CA GLU A 223 10.31 -10.78 30.40
C GLU A 223 9.72 -11.89 31.26
N CYS A 224 8.56 -11.68 31.87
CA CYS A 224 7.84 -12.71 32.64
C CYS A 224 7.48 -13.96 31.79
N ARG A 225 7.39 -13.81 30.48
CA ARG A 225 7.19 -14.93 29.53
C ARG A 225 8.49 -15.47 28.95
N CYS A 226 9.63 -15.16 29.59
CA CYS A 226 10.97 -15.60 29.17
C CYS A 226 11.29 -15.24 27.72
N TYR A 227 10.95 -14.00 27.29
CA TYR A 227 11.32 -13.52 25.96
C TYR A 227 12.82 -13.14 25.95
N HIS A 228 13.63 -13.82 25.13
CA HIS A 228 15.06 -13.59 24.98
C HIS A 228 15.46 -13.29 23.51
N GLY A 229 14.56 -12.66 22.73
CA GLY A 229 14.82 -12.37 21.31
C GLY A 229 14.24 -13.39 20.35
N GLY A 230 14.72 -13.37 19.11
CA GLY A 230 14.17 -14.19 18.03
C GLY A 230 14.77 -15.59 17.89
N GLU A 231 15.87 -15.89 18.58
CA GLU A 231 16.57 -17.16 18.44
C GLU A 231 15.82 -18.30 19.18
N GLY A 232 15.73 -19.48 18.54
CA GLY A 232 15.10 -20.66 19.13
C GLY A 232 13.57 -20.64 19.25
N ARG A 233 12.88 -19.61 18.73
CA ARG A 233 11.42 -19.50 18.81
C ARG A 233 10.71 -20.18 17.65
N THR A 234 9.60 -20.84 17.98
CA THR A 234 8.64 -21.34 16.99
C THR A 234 7.50 -20.35 16.81
N ARG A 235 6.96 -20.25 15.58
CA ARG A 235 5.79 -19.42 15.29
C ARG A 235 4.51 -20.23 15.47
N MET A 236 3.51 -19.65 16.14
CA MET A 236 2.19 -20.25 16.28
C MET A 236 1.50 -20.38 14.92
N LYS A 237 1.59 -19.36 14.07
CA LYS A 237 1.08 -19.38 12.69
C LYS A 237 2.26 -19.43 11.73
N GLN A 238 2.47 -20.58 11.10
CA GLN A 238 3.51 -20.75 10.09
C GLN A 238 2.96 -20.44 8.70
N LEU A 239 3.68 -19.60 7.95
CA LEU A 239 3.41 -19.39 6.54
C LEU A 239 3.81 -20.64 5.75
N ARG A 240 2.89 -21.20 4.98
CA ARG A 240 3.13 -22.40 4.16
C ARG A 240 2.68 -22.14 2.75
N TYR A 241 3.57 -22.35 1.79
CA TYR A 241 3.23 -22.29 0.38
C TYR A 241 2.23 -23.40 0.02
N GLN A 242 1.20 -23.00 -0.71
CA GLN A 242 0.19 -23.90 -1.23
C GLN A 242 0.37 -24.10 -2.75
N ARG A 243 -0.29 -25.11 -3.31
CA ARG A 243 -0.30 -25.33 -4.78
C ARG A 243 -0.85 -24.13 -5.56
N ILE A 244 -1.74 -23.37 -4.93
CA ILE A 244 -2.32 -22.14 -5.49
C ILE A 244 -1.25 -21.06 -5.64
N ASP A 245 -0.29 -20.97 -4.72
CA ASP A 245 0.82 -20.02 -4.80
C ASP A 245 1.73 -20.30 -5.98
N LEU A 246 2.01 -21.59 -6.24
CA LEU A 246 2.80 -22.00 -7.40
C LEU A 246 2.11 -21.62 -8.72
N ALA A 247 0.80 -21.86 -8.82
CA ALA A 247 0.02 -21.47 -9.99
C ALA A 247 0.03 -19.94 -10.18
N ALA A 248 -0.06 -19.17 -9.09
CA ALA A 248 0.00 -17.71 -9.12
C ALA A 248 1.39 -17.19 -9.57
N TYR A 249 2.49 -17.82 -9.13
CA TYR A 249 3.85 -17.50 -9.61
C TYR A 249 4.02 -17.80 -11.09
N LEU A 250 3.54 -18.97 -11.56
CA LEU A 250 3.61 -19.33 -12.98
C LEU A 250 2.82 -18.34 -13.84
N LEU A 251 1.62 -17.95 -13.39
CA LEU A 251 0.80 -16.97 -14.09
C LEU A 251 1.49 -15.59 -14.13
N GLY A 252 2.07 -15.15 -13.02
CA GLY A 252 2.83 -13.91 -12.96
C GLY A 252 4.06 -13.92 -13.88
N ALA A 253 4.80 -15.04 -13.92
CA ALA A 253 5.94 -15.21 -14.81
C ALA A 253 5.51 -15.21 -16.29
N VAL A 254 4.40 -15.87 -16.63
CA VAL A 254 3.84 -15.87 -18.00
C VAL A 254 3.43 -14.46 -18.41
N ILE A 255 2.76 -13.71 -17.55
CA ILE A 255 2.37 -12.32 -17.86
C ILE A 255 3.62 -11.46 -18.07
N LEU A 256 4.64 -11.56 -17.21
CA LEU A 256 5.88 -10.81 -17.36
C LEU A 256 6.61 -11.20 -18.65
N ALA A 257 6.72 -12.50 -18.97
CA ALA A 257 7.32 -12.97 -20.21
C ALA A 257 6.55 -12.46 -21.44
N ALA A 258 5.21 -12.54 -21.42
CA ALA A 258 4.37 -12.03 -22.48
C ALA A 258 4.56 -10.53 -22.71
N THR A 259 4.62 -9.70 -21.65
CA THR A 259 4.86 -8.25 -21.79
C THR A 259 6.25 -7.95 -22.36
N VAL A 260 7.29 -8.70 -21.98
CA VAL A 260 8.64 -8.55 -22.52
C VAL A 260 8.71 -8.98 -24.00
N ILE A 261 8.05 -10.09 -24.34
CA ILE A 261 7.98 -10.57 -25.73
C ILE A 261 7.22 -9.54 -26.60
N LEU A 262 6.04 -9.10 -26.20
CA LEU A 262 5.27 -8.10 -26.91
C LEU A 262 6.05 -6.80 -27.13
N ARG A 263 6.82 -6.38 -26.13
CA ARG A 263 7.72 -5.24 -26.24
C ARG A 263 8.76 -5.40 -27.35
N ASN A 264 9.34 -6.61 -27.48
CA ASN A 264 10.37 -6.88 -28.49
C ASN A 264 9.80 -7.02 -29.90
N PHE A 265 8.56 -7.49 -30.03
CA PHE A 265 7.86 -7.58 -31.32
C PHE A 265 7.24 -6.23 -31.78
N GLY A 266 7.27 -5.19 -30.94
CA GLY A 266 6.70 -3.88 -31.29
C GLY A 266 5.17 -3.86 -31.27
N LEU A 267 4.53 -4.73 -30.51
CA LEU A 267 3.07 -4.89 -30.35
C LEU A 267 2.56 -4.55 -28.96
#